data_cfe1a3ba3e219a376772d78b77cf97bc
#
_entry.id   cfe1a3ba3e219a376772d78b77cf97bc
#
_cell.length_a   1.000
_cell.length_b   1.000
_cell.length_c   1.000
_cell.angle_alpha   90.00
_cell.angle_beta   90.00
_cell.angle_gamma   90.00
#
_symmetry.space_group_name_H-M   'P 1'
#
loop_
_entity.id
_entity.type
_entity.pdbx_description
1 polymer ?
#
loop_
_entity_poly.entity_id
_entity_poly.type
_entity_poly.pdbx_seq_one_letter_code
_entity_poly.pdbx_strand_id
1 'polypeptide(L)'
;VLPISLILYAGAFGIEYIVLERIQIEAVALLVNALMLFMRSQFSFVIGMIMAKEEIVDRWRLLSKIRNNPVLPWLLLILVIVVRANLRHMIFAPFSAVALIVLFGTYSWGGAGEKILLFFGKHSTNMWLTHMQFYMIFAPTLVFGSRNVFVIMLTLVLFSLVASYVVDWIYDRVSDMIFRK
;
A
#
# COMPACT_ATOMS: atom_id res chain seq x y z
N VAL A 1 13.71 -0.59 -16.57
CA VAL A 1 13.34 -0.98 -15.18
C VAL A 1 12.00 -1.70 -15.18
N LEU A 2 10.93 -1.15 -15.81
CA LEU A 2 9.59 -1.73 -15.81
C LEU A 2 9.52 -3.18 -16.33
N PRO A 3 10.13 -3.55 -17.47
CA PRO A 3 10.09 -4.94 -17.95
C PRO A 3 10.74 -5.91 -16.98
N ILE A 4 11.85 -5.53 -16.37
CA ILE A 4 12.56 -6.37 -15.38
C ILE A 4 11.69 -6.60 -14.15
N SER A 5 11.07 -5.54 -13.62
CA SER A 5 10.20 -5.67 -12.45
C SER A 5 8.95 -6.51 -12.74
N LEU A 6 8.41 -6.45 -13.96
CA LEU A 6 7.31 -7.30 -14.39
C LEU A 6 7.71 -8.78 -14.49
N ILE A 7 8.90 -9.07 -15.04
CA ILE A 7 9.44 -10.44 -15.11
C ILE A 7 9.67 -10.99 -13.70
N LEU A 8 10.25 -10.20 -12.80
CA LEU A 8 10.44 -10.59 -11.40
C LEU A 8 9.10 -10.85 -10.70
N TYR A 9 8.11 -10.01 -10.96
CA TYR A 9 6.76 -10.15 -10.42
C TYR A 9 6.08 -11.45 -10.89
N ALA A 10 6.07 -11.70 -12.19
CA ALA A 10 5.51 -12.93 -12.77
C ALA A 10 6.29 -14.17 -12.32
N GLY A 11 7.63 -14.09 -12.28
CA GLY A 11 8.52 -15.15 -11.84
C GLY A 11 8.27 -15.54 -10.37
N ALA A 12 7.99 -14.56 -9.49
CA ALA A 12 7.69 -14.82 -8.09
C ALA A 12 6.43 -15.69 -7.91
N PHE A 13 5.39 -15.49 -8.72
CA PHE A 13 4.20 -16.36 -8.69
C PHE A 13 4.47 -17.74 -9.28
N GLY A 14 5.30 -17.83 -10.32
CA GLY A 14 5.72 -19.12 -10.88
C GLY A 14 6.54 -19.96 -9.89
N ILE A 15 7.47 -19.33 -9.19
CA ILE A 15 8.30 -19.97 -8.15
C ILE A 15 7.43 -20.44 -6.98
N GLU A 16 6.49 -19.62 -6.52
CA GLU A 16 5.57 -20.02 -5.45
C GLU A 16 4.82 -21.29 -5.79
N TYR A 17 4.28 -21.35 -7.00
CA TYR A 17 3.50 -22.51 -7.46
C TYR A 17 4.34 -23.81 -7.58
N ILE A 18 5.62 -23.70 -7.99
CA ILE A 18 6.45 -24.87 -8.31
C ILE A 18 7.31 -25.32 -7.12
N VAL A 19 7.80 -24.38 -6.33
CA VAL A 19 8.93 -24.59 -5.40
C VAL A 19 8.50 -24.68 -3.95
N LEU A 20 7.51 -23.90 -3.51
CA LEU A 20 7.14 -23.82 -2.08
C LEU A 20 6.65 -25.17 -1.52
N GLU A 21 5.90 -25.92 -2.28
CA GLU A 21 5.40 -27.24 -1.85
C GLU A 21 6.51 -28.30 -1.71
N ARG A 22 7.70 -28.04 -2.28
CA ARG A 22 8.83 -28.98 -2.29
C ARG A 22 9.90 -28.68 -1.25
N ILE A 23 9.85 -27.51 -0.61
CA ILE A 23 10.86 -27.12 0.38
C ILE A 23 10.48 -27.69 1.74
N GLN A 24 11.25 -28.66 2.21
CA GLN A 24 11.06 -29.27 3.53
C GLN A 24 11.83 -28.56 4.66
N ILE A 25 12.79 -27.71 4.32
CA ILE A 25 13.62 -27.00 5.30
C ILE A 25 12.98 -25.65 5.60
N GLU A 26 12.49 -25.46 6.82
CA GLU A 26 11.74 -24.27 7.26
C GLU A 26 12.51 -22.96 7.05
N ALA A 27 13.80 -22.92 7.37
CA ALA A 27 14.65 -21.75 7.17
C ALA A 27 14.77 -21.36 5.70
N VAL A 28 14.87 -22.36 4.79
CA VAL A 28 14.94 -22.11 3.35
C VAL A 28 13.59 -21.63 2.83
N ALA A 29 12.48 -22.21 3.31
CA ALA A 29 11.13 -21.76 2.96
C ALA A 29 10.90 -20.31 3.36
N LEU A 30 11.34 -19.92 4.56
CA LEU A 30 11.25 -18.54 5.05
C LEU A 30 12.03 -17.56 4.16
N LEU A 31 13.26 -17.91 3.79
CA LEU A 31 14.11 -17.09 2.92
C LEU A 31 13.49 -16.93 1.52
N VAL A 32 13.00 -18.03 0.94
CA VAL A 32 12.34 -18.01 -0.38
C VAL A 32 11.06 -17.17 -0.34
N ASN A 33 10.26 -17.29 0.70
CA ASN A 33 9.07 -16.46 0.91
C ASN A 33 9.42 -14.96 0.99
N ALA A 34 10.45 -14.60 1.76
CA ALA A 34 10.90 -13.23 1.88
C ALA A 34 11.37 -12.67 0.52
N LEU A 35 12.13 -13.46 -0.25
CA LEU A 35 12.57 -13.09 -1.58
C LEU A 35 11.39 -12.89 -2.55
N MET A 36 10.40 -13.78 -2.51
CA MET A 36 9.20 -13.66 -3.37
C MET A 36 8.36 -12.43 -3.00
N LEU A 37 8.20 -12.13 -1.72
CA LEU A 37 7.54 -10.91 -1.26
C LEU A 37 8.28 -9.67 -1.78
N PHE A 38 9.60 -9.66 -1.70
CA PHE A 38 10.41 -8.57 -2.24
C PHE A 38 10.22 -8.42 -3.75
N MET A 39 10.30 -9.50 -4.53
CA MET A 39 10.11 -9.49 -5.99
C MET A 39 8.72 -8.97 -6.38
N ARG A 40 7.67 -9.36 -5.66
CA ARG A 40 6.29 -8.87 -5.87
C ARG A 40 6.15 -7.38 -5.56
N SER A 41 6.78 -6.92 -4.50
CA SER A 41 6.72 -5.52 -4.08
C SER A 41 7.40 -4.58 -5.08
N GLN A 42 8.48 -5.03 -5.75
CA GLN A 42 9.24 -4.22 -6.71
C GLN A 42 8.37 -3.74 -7.88
N PHE A 43 7.49 -4.57 -8.41
CA PHE A 43 6.64 -4.17 -9.53
C PHE A 43 5.68 -3.03 -9.15
N SER A 44 5.01 -3.15 -8.00
CA SER A 44 4.13 -2.11 -7.48
C SER A 44 4.86 -0.80 -7.21
N PHE A 45 6.07 -0.89 -6.64
CA PHE A 45 6.93 0.26 -6.37
C PHE A 45 7.36 0.97 -7.66
N VAL A 46 7.82 0.21 -8.66
CA VAL A 46 8.26 0.77 -9.96
C VAL A 46 7.10 1.45 -10.68
N ILE A 47 5.90 0.86 -10.68
CA ILE A 47 4.72 1.51 -11.25
C ILE A 47 4.42 2.83 -10.53
N GLY A 48 4.39 2.84 -9.20
CA GLY A 48 4.15 4.05 -8.41
C GLY A 48 5.18 5.15 -8.72
N MET A 49 6.46 4.78 -8.83
CA MET A 49 7.54 5.70 -9.18
C MET A 49 7.37 6.29 -10.60
N ILE A 50 6.98 5.46 -11.58
CA ILE A 50 6.73 5.92 -12.95
C ILE A 50 5.52 6.85 -12.98
N MET A 51 4.45 6.51 -12.28
CA MET A 51 3.24 7.34 -12.19
C MET A 51 3.55 8.72 -11.61
N ALA A 52 4.35 8.78 -10.56
CA ALA A 52 4.78 10.02 -9.94
C ALA A 52 5.71 10.84 -10.87
N LYS A 53 6.71 10.18 -11.48
CA LYS A 53 7.67 10.85 -12.38
C LYS A 53 7.02 11.43 -13.63
N GLU A 54 6.10 10.70 -14.24
CA GLU A 54 5.45 11.11 -15.50
C GLU A 54 4.22 11.95 -15.27
N GLU A 55 3.88 12.28 -14.02
CA GLU A 55 2.70 13.07 -13.66
C GLU A 55 1.43 12.55 -14.36
N ILE A 56 1.26 11.22 -14.40
CA ILE A 56 0.23 10.54 -15.21
C ILE A 56 -1.17 11.04 -14.89
N VAL A 57 -1.43 11.31 -13.60
CA VAL A 57 -2.75 11.78 -13.14
C VAL A 57 -3.09 13.14 -13.75
N ASP A 58 -2.10 14.03 -13.89
CA ASP A 58 -2.31 15.38 -14.39
C ASP A 58 -2.33 15.46 -15.93
N ARG A 59 -1.56 14.60 -16.58
CA ARG A 59 -1.39 14.61 -18.05
C ARG A 59 -2.47 13.85 -18.83
N TRP A 60 -3.14 12.88 -18.22
CA TRP A 60 -4.12 12.07 -18.96
C TRP A 60 -5.41 12.81 -19.25
N ARG A 61 -5.64 13.14 -20.53
CA ARG A 61 -6.88 13.78 -21.01
C ARG A 61 -8.14 12.97 -20.68
N LEU A 62 -8.04 11.64 -20.62
CA LEU A 62 -9.14 10.77 -20.23
C LEU A 62 -9.59 11.08 -18.80
N LEU A 63 -8.64 11.33 -17.90
CA LEU A 63 -8.91 11.65 -16.51
C LEU A 63 -9.63 12.99 -16.34
N SER A 64 -9.40 13.96 -17.24
CA SER A 64 -10.14 15.21 -17.21
C SER A 64 -11.64 15.04 -17.47
N LYS A 65 -12.01 14.09 -18.37
CA LYS A 65 -13.43 13.73 -18.61
C LYS A 65 -14.06 13.08 -17.39
N ILE A 66 -13.31 12.22 -16.70
CA ILE A 66 -13.78 11.57 -15.46
C ILE A 66 -13.92 12.63 -14.35
N ARG A 67 -12.95 13.52 -14.19
CA ARG A 67 -12.95 14.59 -13.19
C ARG A 67 -14.13 15.57 -13.35
N ASN A 68 -14.52 15.85 -14.58
CA ASN A 68 -15.62 16.77 -14.86
C ASN A 68 -17.02 16.18 -14.58
N ASN A 69 -17.10 14.88 -14.30
CA ASN A 69 -18.35 14.21 -13.94
C ASN A 69 -18.34 13.89 -12.43
N PRO A 70 -19.26 14.44 -11.63
CA PRO A 70 -19.23 14.28 -10.18
C PRO A 70 -19.55 12.85 -9.72
N VAL A 71 -20.21 12.05 -10.53
CA VAL A 71 -20.67 10.70 -10.18
C VAL A 71 -19.74 9.62 -10.71
N LEU A 72 -19.16 9.81 -11.89
CA LEU A 72 -18.38 8.80 -12.59
C LEU A 72 -17.17 8.28 -11.78
N PRO A 73 -16.36 9.13 -11.09
CA PRO A 73 -15.26 8.64 -10.26
C PRO A 73 -15.72 7.69 -9.15
N TRP A 74 -16.86 7.98 -8.52
CA TRP A 74 -17.42 7.13 -7.46
C TRP A 74 -17.92 5.79 -7.99
N LEU A 75 -18.59 5.78 -9.15
CA LEU A 75 -19.02 4.54 -9.80
C LEU A 75 -17.83 3.66 -10.18
N LEU A 76 -16.77 4.27 -10.74
CA LEU A 76 -15.55 3.55 -11.07
C LEU A 76 -14.82 3.05 -9.83
N LEU A 77 -14.79 3.81 -8.74
CA LEU A 77 -14.22 3.38 -7.47
C LEU A 77 -14.95 2.15 -6.92
N ILE A 78 -16.29 2.20 -6.87
CA ILE A 78 -17.12 1.06 -6.44
C ILE A 78 -16.85 -0.14 -7.35
N LEU A 79 -16.80 0.07 -8.67
CA LEU A 79 -16.50 -0.99 -9.63
C LEU A 79 -15.15 -1.64 -9.36
N VAL A 80 -14.10 -0.86 -9.14
CA VAL A 80 -12.76 -1.39 -8.81
C VAL A 80 -12.79 -2.20 -7.52
N ILE A 81 -13.49 -1.72 -6.48
CA ILE A 81 -13.64 -2.44 -5.22
C ILE A 81 -14.38 -3.76 -5.41
N VAL A 82 -15.51 -3.75 -6.14
CA VAL A 82 -16.29 -4.95 -6.42
C VAL A 82 -15.49 -5.96 -7.24
N VAL A 83 -14.82 -5.51 -8.30
CA VAL A 83 -13.95 -6.36 -9.12
C VAL A 83 -12.85 -6.97 -8.27
N ARG A 84 -12.18 -6.16 -7.42
CA ARG A 84 -11.11 -6.64 -6.54
C ARG A 84 -11.61 -7.61 -5.48
N ALA A 85 -12.81 -7.44 -4.96
CA ALA A 85 -13.42 -8.37 -3.99
C ALA A 85 -13.68 -9.76 -4.61
N ASN A 86 -13.96 -9.80 -5.91
CA ASN A 86 -14.16 -11.06 -6.65
C ASN A 86 -12.83 -11.66 -7.16
N LEU A 87 -11.89 -10.83 -7.58
CA LEU A 87 -10.56 -11.25 -8.02
C LEU A 87 -9.61 -11.36 -6.81
N ARG A 88 -9.73 -12.45 -6.03
CA ARG A 88 -8.98 -12.62 -4.78
C ARG A 88 -7.48 -12.85 -4.98
N HIS A 89 -7.05 -13.24 -6.18
CA HIS A 89 -5.65 -13.56 -6.44
C HIS A 89 -4.76 -12.31 -6.36
N MET A 90 -3.62 -12.44 -5.65
CA MET A 90 -2.69 -11.32 -5.39
C MET A 90 -2.07 -10.72 -6.66
N ILE A 91 -2.06 -11.45 -7.77
CA ILE A 91 -1.55 -10.97 -9.07
C ILE A 91 -2.29 -9.70 -9.57
N PHE A 92 -3.52 -9.47 -9.13
CA PHE A 92 -4.28 -8.27 -9.50
C PHE A 92 -4.07 -7.07 -8.56
N ALA A 93 -3.34 -7.26 -7.46
CA ALA A 93 -3.13 -6.21 -6.45
C ALA A 93 -2.49 -4.92 -7.01
N PRO A 94 -1.38 -4.96 -7.79
CA PRO A 94 -0.77 -3.74 -8.34
C PRO A 94 -1.72 -2.97 -9.27
N PHE A 95 -2.47 -3.69 -10.10
CA PHE A 95 -3.39 -3.07 -11.07
C PHE A 95 -4.56 -2.39 -10.37
N SER A 96 -5.12 -3.02 -9.34
CA SER A 96 -6.19 -2.40 -8.54
C SER A 96 -5.66 -1.22 -7.73
N ALA A 97 -4.44 -1.28 -7.21
CA ALA A 97 -3.80 -0.15 -6.53
C ALA A 97 -3.61 1.05 -7.47
N VAL A 98 -3.12 0.82 -8.69
CA VAL A 98 -2.99 1.87 -9.72
C VAL A 98 -4.35 2.48 -10.03
N ALA A 99 -5.38 1.66 -10.27
CA ALA A 99 -6.73 2.16 -10.56
C ALA A 99 -7.27 3.02 -9.40
N LEU A 100 -7.09 2.58 -8.15
CA LEU A 100 -7.50 3.34 -6.98
C LEU A 100 -6.75 4.68 -6.88
N ILE A 101 -5.43 4.70 -7.01
CA ILE A 101 -4.61 5.91 -6.95
C ILE A 101 -5.06 6.91 -8.02
N VAL A 102 -5.25 6.44 -9.27
CA VAL A 102 -5.69 7.27 -10.37
C VAL A 102 -7.07 7.86 -10.10
N LEU A 103 -8.04 7.06 -9.64
CA LEU A 103 -9.40 7.53 -9.34
C LEU A 103 -9.41 8.52 -8.17
N PHE A 104 -8.67 8.25 -7.10
CA PHE A 104 -8.52 9.18 -5.99
C PHE A 104 -7.85 10.48 -6.41
N GLY A 105 -6.83 10.42 -7.26
CA GLY A 105 -6.13 11.61 -7.77
C GLY A 105 -6.97 12.45 -8.75
N THR A 106 -7.99 11.88 -9.39
CA THR A 106 -8.90 12.62 -10.27
C THR A 106 -9.99 13.37 -9.51
N TYR A 107 -10.25 13.02 -8.26
CA TYR A 107 -11.28 13.67 -7.45
C TYR A 107 -10.71 14.94 -6.78
N SER A 108 -11.41 16.07 -6.94
CA SER A 108 -11.06 17.29 -6.21
C SER A 108 -11.60 17.20 -4.78
N TRP A 109 -10.74 16.83 -3.85
CA TRP A 109 -11.08 16.79 -2.43
C TRP A 109 -11.19 18.24 -1.91
N GLY A 110 -12.41 18.71 -1.64
CA GLY A 110 -12.61 20.05 -1.10
C GLY A 110 -12.19 20.16 0.36
N GLY A 111 -11.53 21.26 0.72
CA GLY A 111 -11.33 21.77 2.08
C GLY A 111 -10.94 20.76 3.16
N ALA A 112 -11.91 20.19 3.88
CA ALA A 112 -11.65 19.27 4.99
C ALA A 112 -11.12 17.90 4.52
N GLY A 113 -11.64 17.38 3.41
CA GLY A 113 -11.20 16.09 2.87
C GLY A 113 -9.73 16.11 2.43
N GLU A 114 -9.30 17.19 1.77
CA GLU A 114 -7.91 17.37 1.38
C GLU A 114 -6.97 17.41 2.60
N LYS A 115 -7.34 18.17 3.64
CA LYS A 115 -6.53 18.23 4.88
C LYS A 115 -6.38 16.87 5.55
N ILE A 116 -7.46 16.07 5.60
CA ILE A 116 -7.43 14.71 6.16
C ILE A 116 -6.52 13.80 5.32
N LEU A 117 -6.64 13.85 4.00
CA LEU A 117 -5.82 13.03 3.10
C LEU A 117 -4.33 13.41 3.17
N LEU A 118 -4.01 14.70 3.21
CA LEU A 118 -2.64 15.18 3.37
C LEU A 118 -2.06 14.78 4.74
N PHE A 119 -2.87 14.87 5.81
CA PHE A 119 -2.47 14.43 7.14
C PHE A 119 -2.10 12.94 7.16
N PHE A 120 -3.00 12.06 6.69
CA PHE A 120 -2.71 10.64 6.63
C PHE A 120 -1.61 10.30 5.61
N GLY A 121 -1.55 11.04 4.50
CA GLY A 121 -0.50 10.89 3.49
C GLY A 121 0.90 11.09 4.06
N LYS A 122 1.07 12.10 4.90
CA LYS A 122 2.35 12.38 5.59
C LYS A 122 2.81 11.20 6.45
N HIS A 123 1.89 10.56 7.16
CA HIS A 123 2.19 9.46 8.08
C HIS A 123 2.07 8.07 7.45
N SER A 124 1.59 7.97 6.20
CA SER A 124 1.20 6.70 5.56
C SER A 124 2.32 5.67 5.50
N THR A 125 3.54 6.08 5.20
CA THR A 125 4.70 5.17 5.11
C THR A 125 5.02 4.53 6.46
N ASN A 126 5.11 5.33 7.52
CA ASN A 126 5.39 4.83 8.87
C ASN A 126 4.24 3.97 9.39
N MET A 127 2.99 4.39 9.14
CA MET A 127 1.80 3.61 9.50
C MET A 127 1.79 2.26 8.77
N TRP A 128 2.12 2.23 7.48
CA TRP A 128 2.18 1.00 6.70
C TRP A 128 3.29 0.07 7.19
N LEU A 129 4.45 0.58 7.57
CA LEU A 129 5.56 -0.22 8.09
C LEU A 129 5.26 -0.81 9.47
N THR A 130 4.50 -0.09 10.31
CA THR A 130 4.30 -0.46 11.71
C THR A 130 3.00 -1.23 11.97
N HIS A 131 1.97 -1.12 11.13
CA HIS A 131 0.66 -1.73 11.39
C HIS A 131 0.72 -3.25 11.57
N MET A 132 1.56 -3.95 10.80
CA MET A 132 1.73 -5.40 10.91
C MET A 132 2.28 -5.80 12.28
N GLN A 133 3.17 -5.01 12.86
CA GLN A 133 3.76 -5.29 14.16
C GLN A 133 2.70 -5.28 15.26
N PHE A 134 1.71 -4.38 15.17
CA PHE A 134 0.66 -4.28 16.16
C PHE A 134 -0.28 -5.49 16.16
N TYR A 135 -0.73 -5.96 14.99
CA TYR A 135 -1.65 -7.09 14.97
C TYR A 135 -0.97 -8.45 15.07
N MET A 136 0.33 -8.56 14.73
CA MET A 136 1.04 -9.84 14.79
C MET A 136 1.82 -10.04 16.10
N ILE A 137 2.42 -8.98 16.64
CA ILE A 137 3.41 -9.10 17.71
C ILE A 137 2.98 -8.38 18.99
N PHE A 138 2.72 -7.07 18.93
CA PHE A 138 2.58 -6.27 20.15
C PHE A 138 1.21 -6.36 20.81
N ALA A 139 0.13 -6.38 20.05
CA ALA A 139 -1.20 -6.27 20.61
C ALA A 139 -2.29 -7.07 19.87
N PRO A 140 -2.06 -8.35 19.48
CA PRO A 140 -3.06 -9.10 18.71
C PRO A 140 -4.39 -9.24 19.47
N THR A 141 -4.38 -9.47 20.76
CA THR A 141 -5.58 -9.61 21.58
C THR A 141 -6.36 -8.31 21.69
N LEU A 142 -5.67 -7.16 21.75
CA LEU A 142 -6.29 -5.85 21.86
C LEU A 142 -6.87 -5.41 20.52
N VAL A 143 -6.18 -5.69 19.43
CA VAL A 143 -6.65 -5.41 18.08
C VAL A 143 -7.86 -6.25 17.72
N PHE A 144 -7.81 -7.56 17.94
CA PHE A 144 -8.88 -8.48 17.53
C PHE A 144 -9.94 -8.73 18.61
N GLY A 145 -9.73 -8.26 19.84
CA GLY A 145 -10.62 -8.52 20.97
C GLY A 145 -12.06 -8.04 20.80
N SER A 146 -12.27 -6.96 20.05
CA SER A 146 -13.62 -6.43 19.79
C SER A 146 -14.44 -7.28 18.82
N ARG A 147 -13.82 -8.17 18.02
CA ARG A 147 -14.45 -8.95 16.93
C ARG A 147 -15.26 -8.10 15.93
N ASN A 148 -15.13 -6.77 15.98
CA ASN A 148 -15.81 -5.84 15.08
C ASN A 148 -14.79 -5.24 14.11
N VAL A 149 -15.02 -5.39 12.80
CA VAL A 149 -14.10 -4.97 11.74
C VAL A 149 -13.78 -3.46 11.82
N PHE A 150 -14.78 -2.63 12.11
CA PHE A 150 -14.58 -1.17 12.20
C PHE A 150 -13.71 -0.80 13.41
N VAL A 151 -13.91 -1.47 14.55
CA VAL A 151 -13.11 -1.23 15.75
C VAL A 151 -11.67 -1.73 15.52
N ILE A 152 -11.49 -2.90 14.92
CA ILE A 152 -10.18 -3.42 14.55
C ILE A 152 -9.44 -2.42 13.65
N MET A 153 -10.10 -1.95 12.60
CA MET A 153 -9.51 -0.99 11.66
C MET A 153 -9.13 0.33 12.36
N LEU A 154 -10.03 0.87 13.18
CA LEU A 154 -9.80 2.10 13.94
C LEU A 154 -8.63 1.94 14.92
N THR A 155 -8.56 0.83 15.63
CA THR A 155 -7.47 0.53 16.58
C THR A 155 -6.14 0.44 15.87
N LEU A 156 -6.08 -0.25 14.71
CA LEU A 156 -4.86 -0.34 13.91
C LEU A 156 -4.40 1.02 13.39
N VAL A 157 -5.34 1.83 12.88
CA VAL A 157 -5.04 3.18 12.41
C VAL A 157 -4.48 4.04 13.53
N LEU A 158 -5.11 4.02 14.72
CA LEU A 158 -4.67 4.81 15.87
C LEU A 158 -3.29 4.37 16.36
N PHE A 159 -3.04 3.07 16.53
CA PHE A 159 -1.74 2.57 16.98
C PHE A 159 -0.64 2.87 15.98
N SER A 160 -0.90 2.66 14.68
CA SER A 160 0.06 2.96 13.63
C SER A 160 0.35 4.45 13.51
N LEU A 161 -0.65 5.30 13.75
CA LEU A 161 -0.48 6.75 13.78
C LEU A 161 0.39 7.19 14.95
N VAL A 162 0.13 6.67 16.17
CA VAL A 162 0.98 6.95 17.34
C VAL A 162 2.42 6.49 17.07
N ALA A 163 2.60 5.30 16.51
CA ALA A 163 3.92 4.81 16.15
C ALA A 163 4.60 5.70 15.10
N SER A 164 3.86 6.23 14.12
CA SER A 164 4.41 7.17 13.14
C SER A 164 4.97 8.43 13.80
N TYR A 165 4.27 9.00 14.78
CA TYR A 165 4.80 10.14 15.52
C TYR A 165 6.07 9.81 16.31
N VAL A 166 6.14 8.63 16.92
CA VAL A 166 7.34 8.17 17.63
C VAL A 166 8.52 8.00 16.67
N VAL A 167 8.27 7.41 15.49
CA VAL A 167 9.30 7.25 14.44
C VAL A 167 9.80 8.60 13.95
N ASP A 168 8.90 9.53 13.65
CA ASP A 168 9.25 10.88 13.22
C ASP A 168 10.09 11.60 14.30
N TRP A 169 9.68 11.52 15.56
CA TRP A 169 10.42 12.11 16.67
C TRP A 169 11.83 11.52 16.83
N ILE A 170 11.97 10.19 16.72
CA ILE A 170 13.29 9.53 16.76
C ILE A 170 14.14 9.98 15.59
N TYR A 171 13.57 10.01 14.39
CA TYR A 171 14.26 10.43 13.18
C TYR A 171 14.80 11.86 13.30
N ASP A 172 13.99 12.80 13.78
CA ASP A 172 14.39 14.19 13.97
C ASP A 172 15.54 14.29 14.97
N ARG A 173 15.46 13.54 16.08
CA ARG A 173 16.56 13.52 17.09
C ARG A 173 17.86 12.95 16.55
N VAL A 174 17.79 11.85 15.83
CA VAL A 174 18.97 11.21 15.22
C VAL A 174 19.56 12.09 14.13
N SER A 175 18.72 12.67 13.29
CA SER A 175 19.12 13.59 12.23
C SER A 175 19.84 14.81 12.79
N ASP A 176 19.28 15.42 13.85
CA ASP A 176 19.89 16.56 14.55
C ASP A 176 21.25 16.22 15.15
N MET A 177 21.42 15.00 15.69
CA MET A 177 22.71 14.55 16.24
C MET A 177 23.78 14.32 15.17
N ILE A 178 23.37 13.83 13.97
CA ILE A 178 24.31 13.49 12.91
C ILE A 178 24.68 14.73 12.06
N PHE A 179 23.71 15.57 11.77
CA PHE A 179 23.87 16.65 10.79
C PHE A 179 24.00 18.05 11.41
N ARG A 180 23.80 18.21 12.71
CA ARG A 180 24.12 19.46 13.41
C ARG A 180 25.65 19.57 13.54
N LYS A 181 26.27 20.20 12.56
CA LYS A 181 27.61 20.80 12.66
C LYS A 181 27.48 22.26 13.04
#